data_731eeeab5564432f030e44465fca9f3d
#
_entry.id   731eeeab5564432f030e44465fca9f3d
#
_cell.length_a   1.000
_cell.length_b   1.000
_cell.length_c   1.000
_cell.angle_alpha   90.00
_cell.angle_beta   90.00
_cell.angle_gamma   90.00
#
_symmetry.space_group_name_H-M   'P 1'
#
loop_
_entity.id
_entity.type
_entity.pdbx_description
1 polymer ?
#
loop_
_entity_poly.entity_id
_entity_poly.type
_entity_poly.pdbx_seq_one_letter_code
_entity_poly.pdbx_strand_id
1 'polypeptide(L)'
;MVEEFAGRKRRLVVYKNHVKARAVKEDRDMKLAKAMKEFVEYAAKVNAGNYRDVEKVVARVRELKKGVSKYIKTDITVKDGEVRLSVGKQDNKVRETERLDGKYLLMCTDLKLSKEGVVSAYFDKDGIEKVFRSMKQHGLRPVRSWTLNRVKASIFIGYLGQLLLATLGYMLDKAGLRITPERALGYLKWQKKVVLESGGTVMEKTSVPEVEAGEIIEKLENARLL
;
A
#
# COMPACT_ATOMS: atom_id res chain seq x y z
N MET A 1 8.63 25.34 -0.77
CA MET A 1 9.64 25.94 0.12
C MET A 1 10.97 25.31 -0.20
N VAL A 2 12.05 26.06 -0.13
CA VAL A 2 13.43 25.56 -0.27
C VAL A 2 14.12 25.82 1.05
N GLU A 3 14.67 24.78 1.63
CA GLU A 3 15.33 24.81 2.95
C GLU A 3 16.71 24.16 2.84
N GLU A 4 17.60 24.57 3.71
CA GLU A 4 18.90 23.92 3.83
C GLU A 4 18.84 22.79 4.85
N PHE A 5 19.17 21.60 4.42
CA PHE A 5 19.19 20.41 5.26
C PHE A 5 20.49 19.64 5.04
N ALA A 6 21.22 19.39 6.11
CA ALA A 6 22.54 18.73 6.06
C ALA A 6 23.52 19.39 5.07
N GLY A 7 23.62 20.74 5.09
CA GLY A 7 24.54 21.50 4.24
C GLY A 7 24.16 21.55 2.75
N ARG A 8 22.94 21.15 2.39
CA ARG A 8 22.46 21.17 1.00
C ARG A 8 21.06 21.75 0.90
N LYS A 9 20.84 22.60 -0.10
CA LYS A 9 19.51 23.14 -0.41
C LYS A 9 18.58 21.99 -0.89
N ARG A 10 17.40 21.92 -0.33
CA ARG A 10 16.37 20.94 -0.64
C ARG A 10 15.04 21.64 -0.88
N ARG A 11 14.28 21.14 -1.85
CA ARG A 11 12.89 21.54 -2.02
C ARG A 11 12.01 20.67 -1.15
N LEU A 12 11.20 21.30 -0.28
CA LEU A 12 10.20 20.63 0.53
C LEU A 12 8.82 20.85 -0.08
N VAL A 13 8.11 19.77 -0.31
CA VAL A 13 6.75 19.77 -0.84
C VAL A 13 5.84 19.01 0.11
N VAL A 14 4.79 19.68 0.59
CA VAL A 14 3.75 19.04 1.39
C VAL A 14 2.58 18.70 0.46
N TYR A 15 2.18 17.43 0.43
CA TYR A 15 0.96 17.03 -0.24
C TYR A 15 0.00 16.35 0.74
N LYS A 16 -1.30 16.41 0.44
CA LYS A 16 -2.35 15.81 1.26
C LYS A 16 -3.10 14.73 0.47
N ASN A 17 -3.10 13.52 1.01
CA ASN A 17 -3.95 12.43 0.52
C ASN A 17 -5.27 12.42 1.31
N HIS A 18 -6.35 12.84 0.67
CA HIS A 18 -7.66 12.98 1.32
C HIS A 18 -8.28 11.64 1.73
N VAL A 19 -8.08 10.59 0.93
CA VAL A 19 -8.58 9.23 1.25
C VAL A 19 -7.88 8.70 2.51
N LYS A 20 -6.55 8.84 2.55
CA LYS A 20 -5.77 8.43 3.72
C LYS A 20 -6.09 9.28 4.96
N ALA A 21 -6.31 10.58 4.79
CA ALA A 21 -6.71 11.47 5.88
C ALA A 21 -8.03 11.02 6.53
N ARG A 22 -9.03 10.67 5.71
CA ARG A 22 -10.31 10.15 6.17
C ARG A 22 -10.16 8.83 6.93
N ALA A 23 -9.45 7.86 6.35
CA ALA A 23 -9.23 6.56 6.97
C ALA A 23 -8.52 6.67 8.32
N VAL A 24 -7.49 7.53 8.43
CA VAL A 24 -6.76 7.77 9.70
C VAL A 24 -7.66 8.43 10.73
N LYS A 25 -8.51 9.37 10.32
CA LYS A 25 -9.48 10.02 11.21
C LYS A 25 -10.50 9.01 11.74
N GLU A 26 -11.11 8.22 10.87
CA GLU A 26 -12.11 7.21 11.24
C GLU A 26 -11.53 6.17 12.22
N ASP A 27 -10.33 5.65 11.95
CA ASP A 27 -9.65 4.71 12.84
C ASP A 27 -9.35 5.33 14.22
N ARG A 28 -8.89 6.58 14.24
CA ARG A 28 -8.66 7.32 15.49
C ARG A 28 -9.96 7.50 16.28
N ASP A 29 -11.02 7.96 15.63
CA ASP A 29 -12.31 8.24 16.27
C ASP A 29 -12.92 6.96 16.83
N MET A 30 -12.83 5.84 16.11
CA MET A 30 -13.28 4.53 16.57
C MET A 30 -12.48 4.05 17.80
N LYS A 31 -11.15 4.17 17.77
CA LYS A 31 -10.29 3.79 18.90
C LYS A 31 -10.55 4.66 20.13
N LEU A 32 -10.75 5.96 19.93
CA LEU A 32 -11.08 6.89 21.00
C LEU A 32 -12.45 6.58 21.61
N ALA A 33 -13.48 6.35 20.80
CA ALA A 33 -14.81 6.03 21.29
C ALA A 33 -14.80 4.75 22.13
N LYS A 34 -14.12 3.70 21.65
CA LYS A 34 -13.95 2.45 22.39
C LYS A 34 -13.23 2.67 23.73
N ALA A 35 -12.09 3.34 23.71
CA ALA A 35 -11.30 3.59 24.91
C ALA A 35 -12.07 4.46 25.91
N MET A 36 -12.77 5.52 25.46
CA MET A 36 -13.57 6.38 26.36
C MET A 36 -14.68 5.61 27.03
N LYS A 37 -15.38 4.71 26.33
CA LYS A 37 -16.40 3.84 26.93
C LYS A 37 -15.79 2.98 28.04
N GLU A 38 -14.68 2.28 27.76
CA GLU A 38 -14.00 1.45 28.77
C GLU A 38 -13.49 2.27 29.95
N PHE A 39 -12.99 3.49 29.71
CA PHE A 39 -12.54 4.40 30.77
C PHE A 39 -13.70 4.87 31.68
N VAL A 40 -14.82 5.24 31.10
CA VAL A 40 -16.01 5.70 31.86
C VAL A 40 -16.52 4.55 32.76
N GLU A 41 -16.64 3.35 32.23
CA GLU A 41 -17.05 2.17 32.98
C GLU A 41 -16.06 1.85 34.12
N TYR A 42 -14.76 1.93 33.83
CA TYR A 42 -13.73 1.67 34.81
C TYR A 42 -13.66 2.76 35.89
N ALA A 43 -13.75 4.02 35.51
CA ALA A 43 -13.77 5.14 36.43
C ALA A 43 -15.00 5.08 37.38
N ALA A 44 -16.16 4.69 36.88
CA ALA A 44 -17.34 4.48 37.69
C ALA A 44 -17.09 3.40 38.77
N LYS A 45 -16.46 2.28 38.44
CA LYS A 45 -16.11 1.21 39.38
C LYS A 45 -15.08 1.65 40.42
N VAL A 46 -14.04 2.38 39.99
CA VAL A 46 -13.03 2.94 40.91
C VAL A 46 -13.67 3.92 41.89
N ASN A 47 -14.48 4.86 41.40
CA ASN A 47 -15.12 5.90 42.18
C ASN A 47 -16.25 5.37 43.11
N ALA A 48 -16.76 4.16 42.81
CA ALA A 48 -17.68 3.45 43.72
C ALA A 48 -16.96 2.70 44.89
N GLY A 49 -15.63 2.85 44.99
CA GLY A 49 -14.85 2.23 46.08
C GLY A 49 -14.47 0.77 45.85
N ASN A 50 -14.71 0.21 44.65
CA ASN A 50 -14.40 -1.19 44.36
C ASN A 50 -12.90 -1.49 44.25
N TYR A 51 -12.07 -0.44 44.15
CA TYR A 51 -10.63 -0.56 44.04
C TYR A 51 -9.91 0.34 45.05
N ARG A 52 -9.20 -0.29 46.00
CA ARG A 52 -8.40 0.42 47.03
C ARG A 52 -6.90 0.44 46.68
N ASP A 53 -6.45 -0.44 45.82
CA ASP A 53 -5.06 -0.61 45.44
C ASP A 53 -4.74 0.36 44.28
N VAL A 54 -4.01 1.42 44.59
CA VAL A 54 -3.63 2.47 43.63
C VAL A 54 -2.77 1.92 42.51
N GLU A 55 -1.87 0.96 42.78
CA GLU A 55 -0.96 0.41 41.78
C GLU A 55 -1.73 -0.36 40.72
N LYS A 56 -2.74 -1.14 41.13
CA LYS A 56 -3.62 -1.85 40.19
C LYS A 56 -4.43 -0.88 39.33
N VAL A 57 -4.91 0.22 39.91
CA VAL A 57 -5.63 1.25 39.15
C VAL A 57 -4.70 1.91 38.14
N VAL A 58 -3.48 2.29 38.52
CA VAL A 58 -2.49 2.86 37.62
C VAL A 58 -2.12 1.90 36.49
N ALA A 59 -1.89 0.61 36.80
CA ALA A 59 -1.57 -0.40 35.80
C ALA A 59 -2.71 -0.55 34.76
N ARG A 60 -3.97 -0.61 35.22
CA ARG A 60 -5.12 -0.71 34.34
C ARG A 60 -5.32 0.54 33.48
N VAL A 61 -5.17 1.73 34.05
CA VAL A 61 -5.22 3.00 33.32
C VAL A 61 -4.15 3.05 32.22
N ARG A 62 -2.94 2.53 32.50
CA ARG A 62 -1.85 2.45 31.51
C ARG A 62 -2.22 1.49 30.35
N GLU A 63 -2.87 0.38 30.64
CA GLU A 63 -3.37 -0.53 29.59
C GLU A 63 -4.43 0.14 28.74
N LEU A 64 -5.44 0.75 29.33
CA LEU A 64 -6.53 1.43 28.62
C LEU A 64 -6.03 2.60 27.77
N LYS A 65 -4.90 3.21 28.15
CA LYS A 65 -4.25 4.28 27.36
C LYS A 65 -3.50 3.80 26.12
N LYS A 66 -3.27 2.49 25.94
CA LYS A 66 -2.51 2.02 24.78
C LYS A 66 -3.15 2.47 23.47
N GLY A 67 -2.36 3.16 22.66
CA GLY A 67 -2.80 3.69 21.35
C GLY A 67 -3.59 5.00 21.39
N VAL A 68 -4.07 5.45 22.57
CA VAL A 68 -4.85 6.68 22.72
C VAL A 68 -4.31 7.64 23.79
N SER A 69 -3.15 7.33 24.36
CA SER A 69 -2.55 8.09 25.48
C SER A 69 -2.44 9.59 25.22
N LYS A 70 -2.17 9.97 23.97
CA LYS A 70 -2.05 11.38 23.54
C LYS A 70 -3.36 12.15 23.66
N TYR A 71 -4.50 11.47 23.63
CA TYR A 71 -5.83 12.07 23.50
C TYR A 71 -6.66 12.00 24.77
N ILE A 72 -6.19 11.24 25.77
CA ILE A 72 -6.93 11.04 27.02
C ILE A 72 -6.07 11.47 28.20
N LYS A 73 -6.57 12.46 28.95
CA LYS A 73 -6.03 12.87 30.22
C LYS A 73 -6.70 12.06 31.32
N THR A 74 -5.94 11.51 32.23
CA THR A 74 -6.45 10.85 33.45
C THR A 74 -5.78 11.45 34.65
N ASP A 75 -6.51 11.60 35.72
CA ASP A 75 -6.01 12.05 37.00
C ASP A 75 -6.47 11.07 38.09
N ILE A 76 -5.53 10.60 38.91
CA ILE A 76 -5.77 9.66 40.00
C ILE A 76 -5.42 10.37 41.30
N THR A 77 -6.42 10.54 42.15
CA THR A 77 -6.26 11.16 43.46
C THR A 77 -6.66 10.16 44.55
N VAL A 78 -5.98 10.27 45.70
CA VAL A 78 -6.32 9.49 46.89
C VAL A 78 -6.74 10.50 47.97
N LYS A 79 -8.00 10.35 48.43
CA LYS A 79 -8.52 11.16 49.55
C LYS A 79 -9.19 10.21 50.55
N ASP A 80 -8.87 10.37 51.81
CA ASP A 80 -9.40 9.59 52.95
C ASP A 80 -9.33 8.07 52.72
N GLY A 81 -8.25 7.60 52.05
CA GLY A 81 -8.06 6.20 51.70
C GLY A 81 -8.89 5.70 50.51
N GLU A 82 -9.67 6.57 49.88
CA GLU A 82 -10.42 6.27 48.67
C GLU A 82 -9.66 6.71 47.40
N VAL A 83 -9.59 5.83 46.40
CA VAL A 83 -9.02 6.14 45.10
C VAL A 83 -10.10 6.77 44.21
N ARG A 84 -9.80 7.89 43.61
CA ARG A 84 -10.67 8.59 42.66
C ARG A 84 -9.97 8.70 41.31
N LEU A 85 -10.67 8.34 40.25
CA LEU A 85 -10.19 8.43 38.87
C LEU A 85 -11.05 9.41 38.08
N SER A 86 -10.44 10.46 37.57
CA SER A 86 -11.03 11.34 36.59
C SER A 86 -10.46 11.08 35.19
N VAL A 87 -11.31 11.16 34.18
CA VAL A 87 -10.96 10.90 32.78
C VAL A 87 -11.50 12.02 31.91
N GLY A 88 -10.66 12.60 31.08
CA GLY A 88 -11.03 13.66 30.17
C GLY A 88 -10.45 13.47 28.77
N LYS A 89 -11.24 13.76 27.75
CA LYS A 89 -10.77 13.80 26.37
C LYS A 89 -10.03 15.12 26.11
N GLN A 90 -8.87 15.05 25.45
CA GLN A 90 -8.08 16.22 25.07
C GLN A 90 -8.41 16.64 23.63
N ASP A 91 -9.53 17.36 23.44
CA ASP A 91 -9.98 17.76 22.10
C ASP A 91 -8.96 18.62 21.35
N ASN A 92 -8.17 19.42 22.04
CA ASN A 92 -7.09 20.20 21.42
C ASN A 92 -6.05 19.29 20.76
N LYS A 93 -5.65 18.20 21.43
CA LYS A 93 -4.70 17.21 20.87
C LYS A 93 -5.28 16.43 19.70
N VAL A 94 -6.57 16.15 19.74
CA VAL A 94 -7.29 15.54 18.61
C VAL A 94 -7.23 16.49 17.42
N ARG A 95 -7.61 17.76 17.58
CA ARG A 95 -7.60 18.78 16.50
C ARG A 95 -6.21 19.03 15.94
N GLU A 96 -5.17 19.10 16.79
CA GLU A 96 -3.78 19.22 16.34
C GLU A 96 -3.37 18.06 15.45
N THR A 97 -3.75 16.83 15.81
CA THR A 97 -3.43 15.64 15.02
C THR A 97 -4.21 15.60 13.70
N GLU A 98 -5.50 15.98 13.73
CA GLU A 98 -6.34 16.06 12.52
C GLU A 98 -5.77 17.00 11.46
N ARG A 99 -5.10 18.08 11.88
CA ARG A 99 -4.44 19.00 10.94
C ARG A 99 -3.32 18.32 10.14
N LEU A 100 -2.75 17.24 10.68
CA LEU A 100 -1.63 16.52 10.05
C LEU A 100 -2.10 15.28 9.28
N ASP A 101 -3.35 14.85 9.47
CA ASP A 101 -3.88 13.64 8.84
C ASP A 101 -3.75 13.69 7.31
N GLY A 102 -3.18 12.64 6.75
CA GLY A 102 -2.98 12.49 5.32
C GLY A 102 -1.97 13.45 4.71
N LYS A 103 -1.27 14.26 5.49
CA LYS A 103 -0.19 15.12 5.01
C LYS A 103 1.13 14.37 5.01
N TYR A 104 1.86 14.52 3.91
CA TYR A 104 3.18 13.94 3.70
C TYR A 104 4.15 15.03 3.28
N LEU A 105 5.37 14.95 3.80
CA LEU A 105 6.46 15.83 3.43
C LEU A 105 7.38 15.08 2.46
N LEU A 106 7.52 15.60 1.25
CA LEU A 106 8.47 15.13 0.25
C LEU A 106 9.66 16.07 0.22
N MET A 107 10.85 15.51 0.16
CA MET A 107 12.10 16.25 0.03
C MET A 107 12.77 15.90 -1.29
N CYS A 108 13.02 16.90 -2.13
CA CYS A 108 13.64 16.75 -3.44
C CYS A 108 14.97 17.47 -3.49
N THR A 109 15.97 16.85 -4.12
CA THR A 109 17.27 17.44 -4.38
C THR A 109 17.29 18.29 -5.65
N ASP A 110 16.40 17.99 -6.59
CA ASP A 110 16.25 18.78 -7.81
C ASP A 110 15.38 20.01 -7.52
N LEU A 111 16.00 21.17 -7.54
CA LEU A 111 15.33 22.44 -7.30
C LEU A 111 14.57 22.97 -8.52
N LYS A 112 14.76 22.36 -9.71
CA LYS A 112 14.08 22.77 -10.96
C LYS A 112 12.69 22.17 -11.10
N LEU A 113 12.43 20.99 -10.49
CA LEU A 113 11.13 20.35 -10.53
C LEU A 113 10.05 21.23 -9.90
N SER A 114 8.87 21.29 -10.51
CA SER A 114 7.69 21.92 -9.94
C SER A 114 7.18 21.14 -8.70
N LYS A 115 6.24 21.70 -7.95
CA LYS A 115 5.61 20.99 -6.82
C LYS A 115 4.91 19.73 -7.30
N GLU A 116 4.19 19.85 -8.39
CA GLU A 116 3.44 18.77 -9.06
C GLU A 116 4.40 17.73 -9.60
N GLY A 117 5.52 18.14 -10.19
CA GLY A 117 6.58 17.25 -10.69
C GLY A 117 7.22 16.41 -9.56
N VAL A 118 7.45 16.99 -8.39
CA VAL A 118 7.97 16.24 -7.22
C VAL A 118 6.96 15.20 -6.76
N VAL A 119 5.66 15.54 -6.73
CA VAL A 119 4.60 14.60 -6.32
C VAL A 119 4.45 13.50 -7.37
N SER A 120 4.45 13.82 -8.67
CA SER A 120 4.40 12.83 -9.75
C SER A 120 5.57 11.86 -9.67
N ALA A 121 6.79 12.35 -9.58
CA ALA A 121 7.99 11.52 -9.45
C ALA A 121 7.97 10.59 -8.23
N TYR A 122 7.36 11.03 -7.13
CA TYR A 122 7.17 10.18 -5.95
C TYR A 122 6.20 9.01 -6.24
N PHE A 123 5.10 9.26 -6.96
CA PHE A 123 4.15 8.21 -7.32
C PHE A 123 4.67 7.29 -8.43
N ASP A 124 5.49 7.81 -9.35
CA ASP A 124 6.14 7.01 -10.40
C ASP A 124 7.05 5.92 -9.80
N LYS A 125 7.61 6.18 -8.62
CA LYS A 125 8.36 5.19 -7.84
C LYS A 125 7.53 3.92 -7.55
N ASP A 126 6.23 4.06 -7.28
CA ASP A 126 5.36 2.90 -7.04
C ASP A 126 5.29 1.97 -8.26
N GLY A 127 5.31 2.54 -9.47
CA GLY A 127 5.42 1.78 -10.72
C GLY A 127 6.69 0.93 -10.77
N ILE A 128 7.83 1.52 -10.43
CA ILE A 128 9.12 0.81 -10.37
C ILE A 128 9.08 -0.30 -9.32
N GLU A 129 8.53 -0.03 -8.13
CA GLU A 129 8.41 -1.04 -7.07
C GLU A 129 7.50 -2.21 -7.49
N LYS A 130 6.42 -1.95 -8.22
CA LYS A 130 5.53 -2.98 -8.79
C LYS A 130 6.26 -3.84 -9.82
N VAL A 131 7.03 -3.23 -10.72
CA VAL A 131 7.85 -3.94 -11.68
C VAL A 131 8.85 -4.86 -10.99
N PHE A 132 9.60 -4.36 -10.00
CA PHE A 132 10.53 -5.21 -9.25
C PHE A 132 9.82 -6.33 -8.48
N ARG A 133 8.62 -6.10 -7.98
CA ARG A 133 7.81 -7.14 -7.32
C ARG A 133 7.40 -8.22 -8.30
N SER A 134 6.90 -7.84 -9.48
CA SER A 134 6.54 -8.75 -10.55
C SER A 134 7.75 -9.59 -11.00
N MET A 135 8.90 -8.97 -11.28
CA MET A 135 10.12 -9.67 -11.63
C MET A 135 10.55 -10.71 -10.58
N LYS A 136 10.39 -10.39 -9.28
CA LYS A 136 10.68 -11.34 -8.19
C LYS A 136 9.75 -12.54 -8.17
N GLN A 137 8.47 -12.33 -8.48
CA GLN A 137 7.47 -13.40 -8.53
C GLN A 137 7.68 -14.35 -9.73
N HIS A 138 8.22 -13.84 -10.83
CA HIS A 138 8.49 -14.61 -12.05
C HIS A 138 9.88 -15.29 -12.06
N GLY A 139 10.39 -15.68 -10.90
CA GLY A 139 11.53 -16.58 -10.78
C GLY A 139 12.90 -15.91 -10.67
N LEU A 140 12.99 -14.59 -10.50
CA LEU A 140 14.25 -13.92 -10.19
C LEU A 140 14.74 -14.13 -8.74
N ARG A 141 13.93 -14.70 -7.86
CA ARG A 141 14.33 -15.07 -6.50
C ARG A 141 13.92 -16.52 -6.17
N PRO A 142 14.83 -17.25 -5.54
CA PRO A 142 16.24 -16.94 -5.29
C PRO A 142 17.08 -17.00 -6.58
N VAL A 143 18.02 -16.05 -6.76
CA VAL A 143 19.03 -16.17 -7.84
C VAL A 143 19.92 -17.34 -7.51
N ARG A 144 19.71 -18.48 -8.16
CA ARG A 144 20.44 -19.75 -7.91
C ARG A 144 21.75 -19.83 -8.68
N SER A 145 22.23 -18.72 -9.18
CA SER A 145 23.45 -18.67 -10.01
C SER A 145 24.63 -18.12 -9.21
N TRP A 146 25.79 -18.79 -9.31
CA TRP A 146 26.99 -18.46 -8.55
C TRP A 146 28.00 -17.60 -9.33
N THR A 147 27.87 -17.53 -10.65
CA THR A 147 28.78 -16.73 -11.47
C THR A 147 28.11 -15.42 -11.88
N LEU A 148 28.88 -14.33 -11.93
CA LEU A 148 28.40 -13.00 -12.29
C LEU A 148 27.69 -12.99 -13.65
N ASN A 149 28.19 -13.72 -14.64
CA ASN A 149 27.59 -13.76 -15.97
C ASN A 149 26.22 -14.44 -15.95
N ARG A 150 26.05 -15.52 -15.20
CA ARG A 150 24.73 -16.18 -15.04
C ARG A 150 23.76 -15.31 -14.27
N VAL A 151 24.21 -14.56 -13.26
CA VAL A 151 23.38 -13.58 -12.54
C VAL A 151 22.90 -12.50 -13.50
N LYS A 152 23.81 -11.90 -14.30
CA LYS A 152 23.48 -10.91 -15.32
C LYS A 152 22.47 -11.45 -16.35
N ALA A 153 22.69 -12.68 -16.85
CA ALA A 153 21.79 -13.33 -17.80
C ALA A 153 20.38 -13.54 -17.19
N SER A 154 20.30 -14.01 -15.95
CA SER A 154 19.02 -14.20 -15.25
C SER A 154 18.26 -12.88 -15.08
N ILE A 155 18.96 -11.80 -14.69
CA ILE A 155 18.36 -10.47 -14.57
C ILE A 155 17.87 -9.96 -15.93
N PHE A 156 18.66 -10.16 -16.99
CA PHE A 156 18.31 -9.75 -18.33
C PHE A 156 17.08 -10.49 -18.87
N ILE A 157 17.01 -11.82 -18.67
CA ILE A 157 15.83 -12.61 -19.04
C ILE A 157 14.59 -12.13 -18.27
N GLY A 158 14.73 -11.87 -16.96
CA GLY A 158 13.65 -11.32 -16.16
C GLY A 158 13.18 -9.95 -16.65
N TYR A 159 14.11 -9.09 -17.06
CA TYR A 159 13.80 -7.79 -17.67
C TYR A 159 13.03 -7.96 -18.99
N LEU A 160 13.47 -8.86 -19.87
CA LEU A 160 12.76 -9.13 -21.13
C LEU A 160 11.35 -9.68 -20.86
N GLY A 161 11.21 -10.62 -19.92
CA GLY A 161 9.88 -11.13 -19.52
C GLY A 161 8.97 -10.00 -19.02
N GLN A 162 9.49 -9.09 -18.21
CA GLN A 162 8.73 -7.94 -17.73
C GLN A 162 8.35 -6.98 -18.87
N LEU A 163 9.24 -6.78 -19.83
CA LEU A 163 8.95 -5.96 -21.01
C LEU A 163 7.81 -6.55 -21.83
N LEU A 164 7.82 -7.85 -22.07
CA LEU A 164 6.74 -8.56 -22.77
C LEU A 164 5.41 -8.44 -22.03
N LEU A 165 5.41 -8.63 -20.69
CA LEU A 165 4.21 -8.46 -19.88
C LEU A 165 3.68 -7.02 -19.93
N ALA A 166 4.55 -6.03 -19.87
CA ALA A 166 4.16 -4.64 -19.98
C ALA A 166 3.58 -4.31 -21.35
N THR A 167 4.18 -4.85 -22.42
CA THR A 167 3.68 -4.70 -23.79
C THR A 167 2.30 -5.34 -23.94
N LEU A 168 2.12 -6.57 -23.43
CA LEU A 168 0.81 -7.23 -23.41
C LEU A 168 -0.22 -6.40 -22.64
N GLY A 169 0.16 -5.88 -21.45
CA GLY A 169 -0.72 -5.01 -20.67
C GLY A 169 -1.17 -3.76 -21.44
N TYR A 170 -0.24 -3.13 -22.15
CA TYR A 170 -0.56 -2.00 -23.03
C TYR A 170 -1.53 -2.39 -24.15
N MET A 171 -1.30 -3.54 -24.79
CA MET A 171 -2.17 -4.05 -25.85
C MET A 171 -3.58 -4.34 -25.33
N LEU A 172 -3.70 -5.00 -24.17
CA LEU A 172 -4.98 -5.29 -23.52
C LEU A 172 -5.74 -4.00 -23.18
N ASP A 173 -5.05 -3.01 -22.64
CA ASP A 173 -5.65 -1.72 -22.30
C ASP A 173 -6.16 -0.98 -23.55
N LYS A 174 -5.36 -0.97 -24.62
CA LYS A 174 -5.75 -0.42 -25.94
C LYS A 174 -6.94 -1.13 -26.56
N ALA A 175 -7.07 -2.46 -26.37
CA ALA A 175 -8.20 -3.26 -26.82
C ALA A 175 -9.44 -3.12 -25.89
N GLY A 176 -9.36 -2.30 -24.83
CA GLY A 176 -10.45 -2.09 -23.87
C GLY A 176 -10.69 -3.28 -22.92
N LEU A 177 -9.71 -4.17 -22.78
CA LEU A 177 -9.76 -5.33 -21.90
C LEU A 177 -9.23 -4.98 -20.51
N ARG A 178 -10.09 -5.03 -19.49
CA ARG A 178 -9.72 -4.75 -18.09
C ARG A 178 -9.26 -6.01 -17.35
N ILE A 179 -8.27 -6.71 -17.91
CA ILE A 179 -7.66 -7.91 -17.30
C ILE A 179 -6.15 -7.70 -17.17
N THR A 180 -5.53 -8.41 -16.22
CA THR A 180 -4.07 -8.34 -16.08
C THR A 180 -3.39 -9.21 -17.13
N PRO A 181 -2.14 -8.88 -17.55
CA PRO A 181 -1.36 -9.69 -18.50
C PRO A 181 -1.25 -11.16 -18.09
N GLU A 182 -1.02 -11.41 -16.78
CA GLU A 182 -0.88 -12.76 -16.26
C GLU A 182 -2.18 -13.57 -16.40
N ARG A 183 -3.32 -12.92 -16.18
CA ARG A 183 -4.62 -13.55 -16.35
C ARG A 183 -4.91 -13.82 -17.82
N ALA A 184 -4.59 -12.88 -18.71
CA ALA A 184 -4.71 -13.08 -20.14
C ALA A 184 -3.86 -14.26 -20.62
N LEU A 185 -2.59 -14.33 -20.20
CA LEU A 185 -1.70 -15.48 -20.47
C LEU A 185 -2.28 -16.79 -19.92
N GLY A 186 -2.95 -16.73 -18.76
CA GLY A 186 -3.64 -17.90 -18.18
C GLY A 186 -4.70 -18.47 -19.10
N TYR A 187 -5.48 -17.64 -19.77
CA TYR A 187 -6.47 -18.07 -20.76
C TYR A 187 -5.83 -18.51 -22.08
N LEU A 188 -4.80 -17.79 -22.54
CA LEU A 188 -4.14 -18.05 -23.83
C LEU A 188 -3.20 -19.25 -23.82
N LYS A 189 -2.75 -19.74 -22.66
CA LYS A 189 -1.73 -20.80 -22.54
C LYS A 189 -2.10 -22.13 -23.21
N TRP A 190 -3.38 -22.38 -23.41
CA TRP A 190 -3.88 -23.58 -24.05
C TRP A 190 -4.06 -23.46 -25.57
N GLN A 191 -3.88 -22.23 -26.09
CA GLN A 191 -3.87 -22.03 -27.54
C GLN A 191 -2.62 -22.65 -28.15
N LYS A 192 -2.82 -23.53 -29.13
CA LYS A 192 -1.73 -24.24 -29.78
C LYS A 192 -1.86 -24.07 -31.31
N LYS A 193 -0.75 -23.76 -31.91
CA LYS A 193 -0.60 -23.81 -33.37
C LYS A 193 0.14 -25.09 -33.71
N VAL A 194 -0.48 -25.95 -34.51
CA VAL A 194 0.11 -27.20 -35.00
C VAL A 194 0.51 -26.96 -36.45
N VAL A 195 1.76 -27.23 -36.76
CA VAL A 195 2.32 -27.19 -38.11
C VAL A 195 2.54 -28.63 -38.53
N LEU A 196 1.85 -29.04 -39.57
CA LEU A 196 1.99 -30.39 -40.20
C LEU A 196 2.73 -30.21 -41.50
N GLU A 197 3.80 -30.94 -41.68
CA GLU A 197 4.56 -30.96 -42.91
C GLU A 197 4.51 -32.39 -43.50
N SER A 198 4.02 -32.50 -44.71
CA SER A 198 3.95 -33.79 -45.40
C SER A 198 4.12 -33.58 -46.91
N GLY A 199 5.09 -34.28 -47.51
CA GLY A 199 5.31 -34.24 -48.95
C GLY A 199 5.60 -32.86 -49.54
N GLY A 200 6.26 -31.96 -48.75
CA GLY A 200 6.56 -30.58 -49.16
C GLY A 200 5.40 -29.60 -49.00
N THR A 201 4.25 -30.07 -48.45
CA THR A 201 3.12 -29.21 -48.12
C THR A 201 3.09 -28.94 -46.64
N VAL A 202 3.03 -27.65 -46.28
CA VAL A 202 2.90 -27.18 -44.89
C VAL A 202 1.45 -26.82 -44.62
N MET A 203 0.83 -27.44 -43.61
CA MET A 203 -0.52 -27.15 -43.14
C MET A 203 -0.42 -26.62 -41.70
N GLU A 204 -0.97 -25.44 -41.50
CA GLU A 204 -1.08 -24.87 -40.16
C GLU A 204 -2.49 -24.98 -39.62
N LYS A 205 -2.66 -25.47 -38.42
CA LYS A 205 -3.93 -25.53 -37.71
C LYS A 205 -3.78 -24.93 -36.32
N THR A 206 -4.67 -24.01 -35.96
CA THR A 206 -4.77 -23.47 -34.62
C THR A 206 -5.89 -24.15 -33.84
N SER A 207 -5.68 -24.43 -32.58
CA SER A 207 -6.73 -24.99 -31.72
C SER A 207 -7.91 -24.00 -31.60
N VAL A 208 -9.12 -24.55 -31.48
CA VAL A 208 -10.30 -23.75 -31.21
C VAL A 208 -10.11 -23.07 -29.83
N PRO A 209 -10.22 -21.74 -29.74
CA PRO A 209 -10.06 -21.05 -28.49
C PRO A 209 -11.24 -21.31 -27.53
N GLU A 210 -10.97 -21.40 -26.24
CA GLU A 210 -11.99 -21.25 -25.21
C GLU A 210 -12.61 -19.84 -25.28
N VAL A 211 -13.80 -19.68 -24.70
CA VAL A 211 -14.59 -18.44 -24.83
C VAL A 211 -13.77 -17.20 -24.46
N GLU A 212 -13.08 -17.23 -23.29
CA GLU A 212 -12.29 -16.10 -22.80
C GLU A 212 -11.05 -15.84 -23.66
N ALA A 213 -10.41 -16.90 -24.16
CA ALA A 213 -9.27 -16.77 -25.06
C ALA A 213 -9.70 -16.21 -26.41
N GLY A 214 -10.86 -16.68 -26.94
CA GLY A 214 -11.47 -16.18 -28.17
C GLY A 214 -11.77 -14.67 -28.10
N GLU A 215 -12.40 -14.21 -26.99
CA GLU A 215 -12.70 -12.80 -26.77
C GLU A 215 -11.43 -11.93 -26.75
N ILE A 216 -10.36 -12.43 -26.11
CA ILE A 216 -9.08 -11.70 -26.04
C ILE A 216 -8.49 -11.57 -27.45
N ILE A 217 -8.43 -12.68 -28.21
CA ILE A 217 -7.85 -12.70 -29.56
C ILE A 217 -8.64 -11.76 -30.47
N GLU A 218 -9.96 -11.88 -30.50
CA GLU A 218 -10.84 -11.07 -31.35
C GLU A 218 -10.68 -9.57 -31.07
N LYS A 219 -10.64 -9.18 -29.79
CA LYS A 219 -10.47 -7.77 -29.42
C LYS A 219 -9.09 -7.23 -29.79
N LEU A 220 -8.03 -8.05 -29.66
CA LEU A 220 -6.68 -7.64 -30.05
C LEU A 220 -6.56 -7.51 -31.57
N GLU A 221 -7.15 -8.42 -32.35
CA GLU A 221 -7.21 -8.35 -33.82
C GLU A 221 -8.00 -7.14 -34.28
N ASN A 222 -9.18 -6.87 -33.72
CA ASN A 222 -10.00 -5.70 -34.02
C ASN A 222 -9.28 -4.39 -33.72
N ALA A 223 -8.42 -4.37 -32.69
CA ALA A 223 -7.58 -3.25 -32.36
C ALA A 223 -6.30 -3.14 -33.23
N ARG A 224 -6.09 -4.06 -34.18
CA ARG A 224 -4.88 -4.19 -35.04
C ARG A 224 -3.59 -4.30 -34.22
N LEU A 225 -3.63 -5.07 -33.16
CA LEU A 225 -2.52 -5.29 -32.23
C LEU A 225 -1.92 -6.70 -32.32
N LEU A 226 -2.53 -7.56 -33.13
CA LEU A 226 -2.04 -8.90 -33.55
C LEU A 226 -1.85 -8.94 -35.05
#